data_19530d88e36da06a32b9fc87406fddc3
#
_entry.id   19530d88e36da06a32b9fc87406fddc3
#
_cell.length_a   1.000
_cell.length_b   1.000
_cell.length_c   1.000
_cell.angle_alpha   90.00
_cell.angle_beta   90.00
_cell.angle_gamma   90.00
#
_symmetry.space_group_name_H-M   'P 1'
#
loop_
_entity.id
_entity.type
_entity.pdbx_description
1 polymer ?
#
loop_
_entity_poly.entity_id
_entity_poly.type
_entity_poly.pdbx_seq_one_letter_code
_entity_poly.pdbx_strand_id
1 'polypeptide(L)'
;MPQGITKTSNQIIPEVLAPMMQAQLEKKLRFASFAEVDSTLQGQPGDTLTFPAFVYSGDAQVVAEGEKIPTDILETKKREAKIRKIAKGTSITDEALLSGYGDPQGEQVRQHGLAHANKVDNDVLEALMGAKLTVNEDITKLNGLQSAIDKFNDEDLEPMVLFINPLDAGKLRGDASTNFTRATELGDDIIVKGAFGEALGAIIVRTNKLEAGTAILAKKGAVKLILKRDFFLEVARDASTKTTALYSDKHYVAYLYDESKAVKITKGSGSLEM
;
A
#
# COMPACT_ATOMS: atom_id res chain seq x y z
N MET A 1 49.06 13.21 -26.92
CA MET A 1 48.31 13.19 -25.66
C MET A 1 47.56 11.87 -25.64
N PRO A 2 47.67 11.02 -24.61
CA PRO A 2 46.92 9.78 -24.58
C PRO A 2 45.41 10.12 -24.43
N GLN A 3 44.64 9.71 -25.40
CA GLN A 3 43.19 9.77 -25.30
C GLN A 3 42.77 8.78 -24.19
N GLY A 4 42.32 9.31 -23.06
CA GLY A 4 41.77 8.51 -21.98
C GLY A 4 40.48 7.89 -22.40
N ILE A 5 40.49 6.59 -22.72
CA ILE A 5 39.27 5.81 -22.96
C ILE A 5 38.60 5.65 -21.61
N THR A 6 37.40 6.18 -21.46
CA THR A 6 36.55 5.95 -20.28
C THR A 6 36.20 4.49 -20.20
N LYS A 7 36.76 3.79 -19.22
CA LYS A 7 36.53 2.35 -19.00
C LYS A 7 35.17 2.16 -18.30
N THR A 8 34.62 0.97 -18.42
CA THR A 8 33.36 0.54 -17.78
C THR A 8 33.32 0.78 -16.26
N SER A 9 34.50 0.84 -15.61
CA SER A 9 34.66 1.17 -14.20
C SER A 9 34.29 2.62 -13.84
N ASN A 10 34.14 3.51 -14.81
CA ASN A 10 33.79 4.92 -14.62
C ASN A 10 32.32 5.21 -14.92
N GLN A 11 31.55 4.20 -15.27
CA GLN A 11 30.10 4.34 -15.49
C GLN A 11 29.33 3.65 -14.38
N ILE A 12 28.30 4.32 -13.89
CA ILE A 12 27.35 3.70 -12.95
C ILE A 12 26.57 2.65 -13.72
N ILE A 13 26.78 1.37 -13.36
CA ILE A 13 26.14 0.24 -14.00
C ILE A 13 24.67 0.20 -13.58
N PRO A 14 23.70 0.04 -14.49
CA PRO A 14 22.26 0.00 -14.15
C PRO A 14 21.90 -1.01 -13.06
N GLU A 15 22.59 -2.13 -13.03
CA GLU A 15 22.41 -3.19 -12.00
C GLU A 15 22.74 -2.71 -10.58
N VAL A 16 23.62 -1.72 -10.43
CA VAL A 16 23.94 -1.12 -9.13
C VAL A 16 22.89 -0.07 -8.73
N LEU A 17 22.34 0.64 -9.70
CA LEU A 17 21.31 1.66 -9.45
C LEU A 17 19.97 1.04 -9.00
N ALA A 18 19.57 -0.10 -9.57
CA ALA A 18 18.33 -0.76 -9.24
C ALA A 18 18.20 -1.13 -7.74
N PRO A 19 19.22 -1.76 -7.09
CA PRO A 19 19.18 -2.02 -5.65
C PRO A 19 19.11 -0.74 -4.80
N MET A 20 19.79 0.33 -5.20
CA MET A 20 19.72 1.62 -4.49
C MET A 20 18.31 2.21 -4.53
N MET A 21 17.65 2.12 -5.67
CA MET A 21 16.27 2.59 -5.82
C MET A 21 15.29 1.74 -5.04
N GLN A 22 15.45 0.43 -5.04
CA GLN A 22 14.62 -0.48 -4.26
C GLN A 22 14.73 -0.19 -2.76
N ALA A 23 15.93 0.04 -2.25
CA ALA A 23 16.15 0.42 -0.85
C ALA A 23 15.49 1.77 -0.49
N GLN A 24 15.46 2.74 -1.42
CA GLN A 24 14.76 4.00 -1.20
C GLN A 24 13.24 3.85 -1.29
N LEU A 25 12.76 2.98 -2.16
CA LEU A 25 11.36 2.61 -2.29
C LEU A 25 10.83 2.05 -0.97
N GLU A 26 11.49 1.04 -0.42
CA GLU A 26 11.12 0.40 0.85
C GLU A 26 11.02 1.38 2.02
N LYS A 27 11.92 2.36 2.10
CA LYS A 27 11.91 3.38 3.17
C LYS A 27 10.70 4.32 3.12
N LYS A 28 10.08 4.49 1.97
CA LYS A 28 8.95 5.41 1.75
C LYS A 28 7.58 4.73 1.75
N LEU A 29 7.55 3.41 1.61
CA LEU A 29 6.32 2.64 1.64
C LEU A 29 5.73 2.62 3.06
N ARG A 30 4.51 3.12 3.23
CA ARG A 30 3.72 3.05 4.47
C ARG A 30 2.55 2.12 4.33
N PHE A 31 1.71 2.32 3.33
CA PHE A 31 0.59 1.44 3.02
C PHE A 31 1.05 0.12 2.39
N ALA A 32 2.05 0.18 1.52
CA ALA A 32 2.56 -1.03 0.88
C ALA A 32 3.27 -1.98 1.86
N SER A 33 3.82 -1.47 2.97
CA SER A 33 4.34 -2.33 4.05
C SER A 33 3.25 -3.08 4.82
N PHE A 34 2.01 -2.59 4.76
CA PHE A 34 0.84 -3.25 5.32
C PHE A 34 0.25 -4.31 4.37
N ALA A 35 0.36 -4.08 3.05
CA ALA A 35 -0.14 -5.01 2.04
C ALA A 35 0.71 -6.29 1.99
N GLU A 36 0.05 -7.43 1.90
CA GLU A 36 0.72 -8.71 1.71
C GLU A 36 1.19 -8.83 0.25
N VAL A 37 2.49 -9.09 0.05
CA VAL A 37 3.07 -9.21 -1.29
C VAL A 37 2.90 -10.63 -1.81
N ASP A 38 2.20 -10.75 -2.93
CA ASP A 38 2.00 -12.00 -3.67
C ASP A 38 2.83 -11.98 -4.96
N SER A 39 3.83 -12.87 -5.04
CA SER A 39 4.73 -13.01 -6.19
C SER A 39 4.38 -14.20 -7.11
N THR A 40 3.22 -14.80 -6.97
CA THR A 40 2.81 -16.02 -7.71
C THR A 40 2.89 -15.83 -9.24
N LEU A 41 2.62 -14.62 -9.73
CA LEU A 41 2.70 -14.29 -11.17
C LEU A 41 4.10 -13.90 -11.65
N GLN A 42 5.08 -13.86 -10.77
CA GLN A 42 6.44 -13.50 -11.18
C GLN A 42 7.04 -14.59 -12.06
N GLY A 43 7.43 -14.22 -13.30
CA GLY A 43 7.98 -15.16 -14.26
C GLY A 43 6.94 -16.07 -14.96
N GLN A 44 5.66 -15.98 -14.64
CA GLN A 44 4.59 -16.75 -15.28
C GLN A 44 3.93 -15.95 -16.42
N PRO A 45 3.42 -16.60 -17.47
CA PRO A 45 2.63 -15.93 -18.51
C PRO A 45 1.27 -15.47 -17.95
N GLY A 46 0.68 -14.44 -18.57
CA GLY A 46 -0.61 -13.88 -18.18
C GLY A 46 -0.48 -12.53 -17.44
N ASP A 47 -1.51 -11.72 -17.49
CA ASP A 47 -1.59 -10.37 -16.89
C ASP A 47 -2.71 -10.24 -15.87
N THR A 48 -3.48 -11.31 -15.66
CA THR A 48 -4.66 -11.33 -14.83
C THR A 48 -4.58 -12.49 -13.86
N LEU A 49 -4.79 -12.21 -12.58
CA LEU A 49 -4.95 -13.23 -11.56
C LEU A 49 -6.43 -13.30 -11.16
N THR A 50 -7.00 -14.50 -11.29
CA THR A 50 -8.39 -14.76 -10.91
C THR A 50 -8.42 -15.45 -9.54
N PHE A 51 -9.14 -14.84 -8.60
CA PHE A 51 -9.35 -15.41 -7.27
C PHE A 51 -10.75 -15.98 -7.17
N PRO A 52 -10.94 -17.28 -6.96
CA PRO A 52 -12.24 -17.83 -6.61
C PRO A 52 -12.58 -17.43 -5.17
N ALA A 53 -13.67 -16.72 -4.96
CA ALA A 53 -14.25 -16.48 -3.66
C ALA A 53 -15.47 -17.38 -3.50
N PHE A 54 -15.41 -18.36 -2.60
CA PHE A 54 -16.55 -19.21 -2.29
C PHE A 54 -17.55 -18.42 -1.44
N VAL A 55 -18.82 -18.59 -1.76
CA VAL A 55 -19.91 -18.06 -0.96
C VAL A 55 -20.30 -19.12 0.05
N TYR A 56 -20.48 -18.73 1.31
CA TYR A 56 -20.96 -19.64 2.34
C TYR A 56 -22.37 -20.15 1.96
N SER A 57 -22.56 -21.47 1.92
CA SER A 57 -23.79 -22.09 1.44
C SER A 57 -24.91 -22.19 2.51
N GLY A 58 -24.62 -21.80 3.73
CA GLY A 58 -25.57 -21.86 4.85
C GLY A 58 -25.21 -22.89 5.91
N ASP A 59 -25.94 -22.87 7.03
CA ASP A 59 -25.72 -23.76 8.17
C ASP A 59 -26.25 -25.16 7.91
N ALA A 60 -25.64 -26.16 8.59
CA ALA A 60 -26.14 -27.53 8.56
C ALA A 60 -27.53 -27.62 9.19
N GLN A 61 -28.42 -28.37 8.55
CA GLN A 61 -29.80 -28.56 9.00
C GLN A 61 -29.93 -29.89 9.74
N VAL A 62 -30.82 -29.92 10.73
CA VAL A 62 -31.19 -31.15 11.39
C VAL A 62 -32.12 -31.98 10.49
N VAL A 63 -31.72 -33.20 10.13
CA VAL A 63 -32.47 -34.07 9.26
C VAL A 63 -32.98 -35.26 10.10
N ALA A 64 -34.28 -35.59 9.99
CA ALA A 64 -34.86 -36.72 10.69
C ALA A 64 -34.41 -38.05 10.07
N GLU A 65 -34.53 -39.11 10.85
CA GLU A 65 -34.15 -40.48 10.41
C GLU A 65 -35.00 -40.91 9.20
N GLY A 66 -34.31 -41.25 8.09
CA GLY A 66 -34.97 -41.67 6.83
C GLY A 66 -35.30 -40.52 5.89
N GLU A 67 -35.10 -39.26 6.25
CA GLU A 67 -35.28 -38.13 5.37
C GLU A 67 -34.05 -37.84 4.45
N LYS A 68 -34.31 -37.31 3.28
CA LYS A 68 -33.26 -36.98 2.31
C LYS A 68 -32.50 -35.73 2.78
N ILE A 69 -31.18 -35.81 2.87
CA ILE A 69 -30.33 -34.66 3.17
C ILE A 69 -30.45 -33.63 2.03
N PRO A 70 -30.81 -32.37 2.33
CA PRO A 70 -30.81 -31.31 1.33
C PRO A 70 -29.41 -31.06 0.81
N THR A 71 -29.29 -30.74 -0.47
CA THR A 71 -28.00 -30.44 -1.12
C THR A 71 -28.01 -29.00 -1.59
N ASP A 72 -27.07 -28.21 -1.08
CA ASP A 72 -26.88 -26.82 -1.50
C ASP A 72 -25.86 -26.74 -2.63
N ILE A 73 -25.99 -25.69 -3.46
CA ILE A 73 -25.07 -25.43 -4.56
C ILE A 73 -23.94 -24.54 -4.04
N LEU A 74 -22.70 -25.00 -4.21
CA LEU A 74 -21.54 -24.19 -3.89
C LEU A 74 -21.33 -23.14 -4.98
N GLU A 75 -21.65 -21.88 -4.68
CA GLU A 75 -21.44 -20.78 -5.58
C GLU A 75 -20.04 -20.19 -5.44
N THR A 76 -19.41 -19.89 -6.58
CA THR A 76 -18.10 -19.26 -6.64
C THR A 76 -18.21 -17.90 -7.31
N LYS A 77 -17.84 -16.85 -6.60
CA LYS A 77 -17.65 -15.51 -7.20
C LYS A 77 -16.23 -15.39 -7.70
N LYS A 78 -16.07 -15.01 -8.96
CA LYS A 78 -14.78 -14.71 -9.55
C LYS A 78 -14.43 -13.26 -9.28
N ARG A 79 -13.23 -13.03 -8.74
CA ARG A 79 -12.62 -11.71 -8.62
C ARG A 79 -11.36 -11.71 -9.46
N GLU A 80 -11.17 -10.66 -10.24
CA GLU A 80 -10.04 -10.54 -11.16
C GLU A 80 -9.20 -9.33 -10.81
N ALA A 81 -7.89 -9.52 -10.71
CA ALA A 81 -6.92 -8.46 -10.54
C ALA A 81 -6.03 -8.40 -11.78
N LYS A 82 -6.13 -7.30 -12.54
CA LYS A 82 -5.35 -7.10 -13.76
C LYS A 82 -4.10 -6.27 -13.47
N ILE A 83 -2.94 -6.83 -13.78
CA ILE A 83 -1.64 -6.20 -13.59
C ILE A 83 -1.51 -4.98 -14.49
N ARG A 84 -0.97 -3.90 -13.94
CA ARG A 84 -0.68 -2.65 -14.64
C ARG A 84 0.82 -2.37 -14.62
N LYS A 85 1.32 -1.79 -15.72
CA LYS A 85 2.67 -1.26 -15.80
C LYS A 85 2.65 0.18 -15.28
N ILE A 86 3.52 0.49 -14.33
CA ILE A 86 3.88 1.86 -14.01
C ILE A 86 5.30 2.13 -14.52
N ALA A 87 5.53 3.30 -15.08
CA ALA A 87 6.83 3.67 -15.61
C ALA A 87 7.12 5.15 -15.41
N LYS A 88 8.39 5.47 -15.32
CA LYS A 88 8.90 6.84 -15.29
C LYS A 88 10.16 6.93 -16.14
N GLY A 89 10.28 8.01 -16.94
CA GLY A 89 11.47 8.33 -17.70
C GLY A 89 11.96 9.75 -17.35
N THR A 90 13.26 9.90 -17.32
CA THR A 90 13.94 11.23 -17.23
C THR A 90 15.13 11.21 -18.15
N SER A 91 15.42 12.35 -18.79
CA SER A 91 16.60 12.52 -19.63
C SER A 91 17.43 13.70 -19.11
N ILE A 92 18.75 13.60 -19.28
CA ILE A 92 19.70 14.64 -18.92
C ILE A 92 20.68 14.83 -20.08
N THR A 93 21.03 16.08 -20.39
CA THR A 93 22.03 16.40 -21.42
C THR A 93 23.44 16.35 -20.82
N ASP A 94 24.44 16.15 -21.68
CA ASP A 94 25.85 16.18 -21.26
C ASP A 94 26.23 17.53 -20.66
N GLU A 95 25.71 18.62 -21.22
CA GLU A 95 25.95 19.97 -20.72
C GLU A 95 25.42 20.14 -19.29
N ALA A 96 24.22 19.58 -19.00
CA ALA A 96 23.64 19.62 -17.67
C ALA A 96 24.42 18.76 -16.67
N LEU A 97 25.00 17.62 -17.11
CA LEU A 97 25.89 16.81 -16.28
C LEU A 97 27.21 17.50 -15.97
N LEU A 98 27.79 18.21 -16.96
CA LEU A 98 29.08 18.89 -16.81
C LEU A 98 28.99 20.20 -16.02
N SER A 99 27.86 20.92 -16.13
CA SER A 99 27.62 22.21 -15.46
C SER A 99 26.83 22.07 -14.16
N GLY A 100 26.18 20.92 -13.92
CA GLY A 100 25.35 20.69 -12.74
C GLY A 100 26.16 20.62 -11.46
N TYR A 101 25.64 21.27 -10.41
CA TYR A 101 26.21 21.16 -9.06
C TYR A 101 25.73 19.87 -8.38
N GLY A 102 26.64 19.12 -7.80
CA GLY A 102 26.34 17.88 -7.07
C GLY A 102 26.32 16.63 -7.97
N ASP A 103 25.43 15.70 -7.67
CA ASP A 103 25.21 14.44 -8.42
C ASP A 103 23.84 14.40 -9.08
N PRO A 104 23.67 14.93 -10.31
CA PRO A 104 22.39 14.91 -11.02
C PRO A 104 21.87 13.51 -11.33
N GLN A 105 22.77 12.52 -11.53
CA GLN A 105 22.37 11.12 -11.80
C GLN A 105 21.81 10.45 -10.55
N GLY A 106 22.49 10.60 -9.42
CA GLY A 106 21.97 10.12 -8.14
C GLY A 106 20.62 10.73 -7.77
N GLU A 107 20.43 12.03 -8.10
CA GLU A 107 19.14 12.67 -7.90
C GLU A 107 18.04 12.12 -8.82
N GLN A 108 18.35 11.80 -10.09
CA GLN A 108 17.39 11.10 -10.98
C GLN A 108 16.97 9.79 -10.37
N VAL A 109 17.91 8.95 -9.92
CA VAL A 109 17.62 7.67 -9.26
C VAL A 109 16.71 7.88 -8.05
N ARG A 110 17.05 8.84 -7.19
CA ARG A 110 16.25 9.19 -6.01
C ARG A 110 14.82 9.59 -6.38
N GLN A 111 14.64 10.41 -7.41
CA GLN A 111 13.33 10.87 -7.89
C GLN A 111 12.50 9.73 -8.48
N HIS A 112 13.11 8.79 -9.19
CA HIS A 112 12.45 7.60 -9.69
C HIS A 112 11.96 6.73 -8.54
N GLY A 113 12.81 6.46 -7.54
CA GLY A 113 12.43 5.70 -6.33
C GLY A 113 11.25 6.33 -5.59
N LEU A 114 11.29 7.65 -5.37
CA LEU A 114 10.18 8.37 -4.73
C LEU A 114 8.88 8.30 -5.54
N ALA A 115 8.96 8.43 -6.87
CA ALA A 115 7.79 8.41 -7.73
C ALA A 115 7.10 7.03 -7.71
N HIS A 116 7.89 5.95 -7.82
CA HIS A 116 7.37 4.59 -7.73
C HIS A 116 6.80 4.28 -6.35
N ALA A 117 7.49 4.68 -5.26
CA ALA A 117 7.02 4.52 -3.90
C ALA A 117 5.64 5.19 -3.69
N ASN A 118 5.55 6.45 -4.10
CA ASN A 118 4.30 7.20 -3.96
C ASN A 118 3.17 6.59 -4.78
N LYS A 119 3.46 6.06 -5.98
CA LYS A 119 2.43 5.43 -6.82
C LYS A 119 1.93 4.14 -6.20
N VAL A 120 2.82 3.27 -5.72
CA VAL A 120 2.46 2.02 -5.04
C VAL A 120 1.61 2.31 -3.80
N ASP A 121 2.05 3.25 -2.97
CA ASP A 121 1.30 3.67 -1.77
C ASP A 121 -0.10 4.22 -2.11
N ASN A 122 -0.21 5.01 -3.19
CA ASN A 122 -1.50 5.55 -3.61
C ASN A 122 -2.43 4.46 -4.14
N ASP A 123 -1.90 3.48 -4.87
CA ASP A 123 -2.71 2.37 -5.41
C ASP A 123 -3.21 1.45 -4.28
N VAL A 124 -2.40 1.22 -3.24
CA VAL A 124 -2.86 0.48 -2.04
C VAL A 124 -3.92 1.28 -1.29
N LEU A 125 -3.73 2.60 -1.15
CA LEU A 125 -4.74 3.47 -0.55
C LEU A 125 -6.05 3.45 -1.35
N GLU A 126 -5.98 3.54 -2.68
CA GLU A 126 -7.14 3.47 -3.56
C GLU A 126 -7.90 2.13 -3.38
N ALA A 127 -7.16 1.02 -3.29
CA ALA A 127 -7.74 -0.30 -3.00
C ALA A 127 -8.45 -0.32 -1.64
N LEU A 128 -7.84 0.21 -0.59
CA LEU A 128 -8.45 0.31 0.75
C LEU A 128 -9.68 1.24 0.78
N MET A 129 -9.63 2.35 0.04
CA MET A 129 -10.77 3.28 -0.08
C MET A 129 -11.98 2.64 -0.75
N GLY A 130 -11.78 1.56 -1.50
CA GLY A 130 -12.84 0.71 -2.08
C GLY A 130 -13.53 -0.21 -1.08
N ALA A 131 -13.20 -0.16 0.21
CA ALA A 131 -13.85 -0.96 1.26
C ALA A 131 -15.35 -0.71 1.31
N LYS A 132 -16.12 -1.79 1.43
CA LYS A 132 -17.60 -1.73 1.48
C LYS A 132 -18.12 -1.38 2.87
N LEU A 133 -17.37 -1.78 3.91
CA LEU A 133 -17.73 -1.43 5.28
C LEU A 133 -17.42 0.04 5.51
N THR A 134 -18.47 0.79 5.86
CA THR A 134 -18.36 2.23 6.13
C THR A 134 -18.97 2.60 7.47
N VAL A 135 -18.36 3.55 8.15
CA VAL A 135 -18.84 4.14 9.41
C VAL A 135 -18.83 5.66 9.24
N ASN A 136 -19.95 6.30 9.60
CA ASN A 136 -20.12 7.74 9.51
C ASN A 136 -20.03 8.37 10.92
N GLU A 137 -18.82 8.35 11.48
CA GLU A 137 -18.54 8.84 12.83
C GLU A 137 -17.31 9.75 12.86
N ASP A 138 -17.17 10.54 13.92
CA ASP A 138 -16.01 11.42 14.07
C ASP A 138 -14.80 10.64 14.59
N ILE A 139 -13.86 10.34 13.71
CA ILE A 139 -12.62 9.63 14.05
C ILE A 139 -11.70 10.40 15.01
N THR A 140 -11.95 11.67 15.25
CA THR A 140 -11.19 12.44 16.25
C THR A 140 -11.55 12.06 17.68
N LYS A 141 -12.62 11.26 17.87
CA LYS A 141 -13.09 10.74 19.14
C LYS A 141 -12.87 9.25 19.25
N LEU A 142 -12.63 8.78 20.47
CA LEU A 142 -12.44 7.36 20.76
C LEU A 142 -13.66 6.52 20.38
N ASN A 143 -14.86 7.07 20.56
CA ASN A 143 -16.12 6.41 20.18
C ASN A 143 -16.20 6.13 18.67
N GLY A 144 -15.68 7.02 17.82
CA GLY A 144 -15.66 6.81 16.38
C GLY A 144 -14.74 5.64 15.99
N LEU A 145 -13.60 5.49 16.67
CA LEU A 145 -12.74 4.33 16.49
C LEU A 145 -13.41 3.04 17.00
N GLN A 146 -14.07 3.09 18.17
CA GLN A 146 -14.78 1.93 18.69
C GLN A 146 -15.90 1.48 17.75
N SER A 147 -16.70 2.39 17.23
CA SER A 147 -17.75 2.06 16.24
C SER A 147 -17.20 1.41 14.97
N ALA A 148 -15.96 1.75 14.56
CA ALA A 148 -15.31 1.11 13.43
C ALA A 148 -14.82 -0.30 13.76
N ILE A 149 -14.34 -0.53 14.98
CA ILE A 149 -13.93 -1.85 15.45
C ILE A 149 -15.15 -2.76 15.56
N ASP A 150 -16.24 -2.27 16.13
CA ASP A 150 -17.50 -3.02 16.29
C ASP A 150 -18.10 -3.44 14.93
N LYS A 151 -17.77 -2.68 13.86
CA LYS A 151 -18.23 -3.02 12.50
C LYS A 151 -17.64 -4.31 11.95
N PHE A 152 -16.49 -4.74 12.44
CA PHE A 152 -15.93 -6.03 12.06
C PHE A 152 -16.73 -7.20 12.64
N ASN A 153 -17.42 -6.99 13.77
CA ASN A 153 -18.21 -8.01 14.48
C ASN A 153 -17.44 -9.33 14.70
N ASP A 154 -16.14 -9.20 15.02
CA ASP A 154 -15.26 -10.32 15.26
C ASP A 154 -15.13 -10.60 16.76
N GLU A 155 -15.08 -11.89 17.11
CA GLU A 155 -14.82 -12.36 18.47
C GLU A 155 -13.32 -12.35 18.81
N ASP A 156 -12.45 -12.46 17.79
CA ASP A 156 -11.00 -12.51 17.95
C ASP A 156 -10.34 -11.14 17.75
N LEU A 157 -9.38 -10.83 18.61
CA LEU A 157 -8.56 -9.61 18.51
C LEU A 157 -7.43 -9.82 17.50
N GLU A 158 -7.69 -9.57 16.21
CA GLU A 158 -6.63 -9.52 15.20
C GLU A 158 -5.92 -8.14 15.25
N PRO A 159 -4.60 -8.09 14.97
CA PRO A 159 -3.89 -6.83 14.88
C PRO A 159 -4.50 -5.90 13.82
N MET A 160 -4.84 -4.68 14.21
CA MET A 160 -5.47 -3.68 13.35
C MET A 160 -4.54 -2.48 13.14
N VAL A 161 -4.65 -1.85 11.98
CA VAL A 161 -3.93 -0.63 11.65
C VAL A 161 -4.93 0.45 11.26
N LEU A 162 -4.85 1.59 11.94
CA LEU A 162 -5.61 2.79 11.65
C LEU A 162 -4.76 3.79 10.85
N PHE A 163 -5.12 4.02 9.60
CA PHE A 163 -4.55 5.08 8.78
C PHE A 163 -5.38 6.35 8.93
N ILE A 164 -4.76 7.43 9.37
CA ILE A 164 -5.46 8.67 9.74
C ILE A 164 -4.65 9.91 9.36
N ASN A 165 -5.33 11.03 9.13
CA ASN A 165 -4.68 12.32 8.91
C ASN A 165 -3.92 12.77 10.18
N PRO A 166 -2.72 13.36 10.08
CA PRO A 166 -1.92 13.80 11.23
C PRO A 166 -2.65 14.76 12.18
N LEU A 167 -3.52 15.62 11.66
CA LEU A 167 -4.31 16.56 12.46
C LEU A 167 -5.35 15.85 13.32
N ASP A 168 -6.02 14.86 12.73
CA ASP A 168 -7.04 14.08 13.41
C ASP A 168 -6.42 13.08 14.41
N ALA A 169 -5.25 12.52 14.06
CA ALA A 169 -4.49 11.69 15.00
C ALA A 169 -4.08 12.45 16.27
N GLY A 170 -3.74 13.74 16.14
CA GLY A 170 -3.45 14.59 17.28
C GLY A 170 -4.66 14.80 18.18
N LYS A 171 -5.85 15.01 17.60
CA LYS A 171 -7.11 15.18 18.34
C LYS A 171 -7.54 13.87 19.01
N LEU A 172 -7.47 12.75 18.28
CA LEU A 172 -7.76 11.43 18.82
C LEU A 172 -6.88 11.09 20.02
N ARG A 173 -5.59 11.42 19.95
CA ARG A 173 -4.67 11.25 21.09
C ARG A 173 -5.07 12.08 22.30
N GLY A 174 -5.58 13.30 22.10
CA GLY A 174 -6.07 14.15 23.17
C GLY A 174 -7.32 13.58 23.84
N ASP A 175 -8.24 13.06 23.06
CA ASP A 175 -9.47 12.40 23.53
C ASP A 175 -9.18 11.06 24.22
N ALA A 176 -8.21 10.29 23.69
CA ALA A 176 -7.84 8.96 24.15
C ALA A 176 -6.69 8.96 25.18
N SER A 177 -6.47 10.05 25.92
CA SER A 177 -5.27 10.25 26.76
C SER A 177 -4.98 9.15 27.79
N THR A 178 -6.00 8.45 28.27
CA THR A 178 -5.89 7.35 29.24
C THR A 178 -5.71 5.98 28.58
N ASN A 179 -6.10 5.82 27.33
CA ASN A 179 -6.10 4.55 26.59
C ASN A 179 -5.16 4.56 25.38
N PHE A 180 -4.18 5.49 25.38
CA PHE A 180 -3.25 5.65 24.27
C PHE A 180 -1.86 5.17 24.67
N THR A 181 -1.41 4.07 24.05
CA THR A 181 -0.05 3.56 24.22
C THR A 181 0.90 4.25 23.25
N ARG A 182 2.04 4.71 23.72
CA ARG A 182 3.04 5.38 22.86
C ARG A 182 3.77 4.37 21.98
N ALA A 183 4.16 4.82 20.78
CA ALA A 183 4.90 3.97 19.84
C ALA A 183 6.21 3.41 20.42
N THR A 184 6.85 4.12 21.35
CA THR A 184 8.06 3.68 22.06
C THR A 184 7.82 2.51 23.01
N GLU A 185 6.57 2.28 23.42
CA GLU A 185 6.18 1.21 24.36
C GLU A 185 5.73 -0.06 23.61
N LEU A 186 5.49 0.02 22.30
CA LEU A 186 5.03 -1.08 21.46
C LEU A 186 6.13 -2.11 21.13
N GLY A 187 7.41 -1.84 21.46
CA GLY A 187 8.52 -2.74 21.21
C GLY A 187 8.87 -2.95 19.72
N ASP A 188 9.62 -4.01 19.43
CA ASP A 188 10.13 -4.31 18.08
C ASP A 188 9.08 -4.97 17.14
N ASP A 189 7.92 -5.37 17.66
CA ASP A 189 6.86 -6.06 16.91
C ASP A 189 5.94 -5.12 16.11
N ILE A 190 6.40 -3.90 15.82
CA ILE A 190 5.60 -2.94 15.05
C ILE A 190 5.41 -3.46 13.62
N ILE A 191 4.18 -3.86 13.29
CA ILE A 191 3.79 -4.40 11.99
C ILE A 191 3.96 -3.38 10.86
N VAL A 192 3.93 -2.08 11.18
CA VAL A 192 3.99 -1.00 10.18
C VAL A 192 5.01 0.05 10.57
N LYS A 193 5.95 0.33 9.68
CA LYS A 193 6.93 1.41 9.86
C LYS A 193 6.22 2.77 9.93
N GLY A 194 6.43 3.51 11.02
CA GLY A 194 5.87 4.85 11.22
C GLY A 194 4.63 4.90 12.10
N ALA A 195 4.42 3.87 12.93
CA ALA A 195 3.40 3.89 13.98
C ALA A 195 3.56 5.13 14.86
N PHE A 196 2.44 5.77 15.19
CA PHE A 196 2.37 6.94 16.07
C PHE A 196 2.08 6.55 17.53
N GLY A 197 1.39 5.44 17.70
CA GLY A 197 0.93 4.89 18.96
C GLY A 197 -0.16 3.88 18.70
N GLU A 198 -0.79 3.43 19.75
CA GLU A 198 -1.90 2.48 19.71
C GLU A 198 -3.08 3.03 20.51
N ALA A 199 -4.29 2.78 20.03
CA ALA A 199 -5.52 3.05 20.73
C ALA A 199 -6.52 1.92 20.45
N LEU A 200 -7.13 1.37 21.49
CA LEU A 200 -8.11 0.26 21.40
C LEU A 200 -7.60 -0.95 20.59
N GLY A 201 -6.30 -1.30 20.70
CA GLY A 201 -5.71 -2.40 19.93
C GLY A 201 -5.43 -2.09 18.46
N ALA A 202 -5.67 -0.84 18.00
CA ALA A 202 -5.35 -0.41 16.65
C ALA A 202 -4.05 0.42 16.62
N ILE A 203 -3.08 0.00 15.82
CA ILE A 203 -1.83 0.73 15.60
C ILE A 203 -2.11 1.94 14.71
N ILE A 204 -1.80 3.14 15.17
CA ILE A 204 -2.08 4.38 14.47
C ILE A 204 -0.92 4.76 13.55
N VAL A 205 -1.21 4.88 12.25
CA VAL A 205 -0.27 5.34 11.22
C VAL A 205 -0.76 6.65 10.62
N ARG A 206 0.06 7.70 10.77
CA ARG A 206 -0.28 9.02 10.24
C ARG A 206 0.07 9.13 8.77
N THR A 207 -0.85 9.67 7.99
CA THR A 207 -0.66 9.90 6.55
C THR A 207 -1.33 11.19 6.09
N ASN A 208 -0.62 11.99 5.30
CA ASN A 208 -1.17 13.19 4.66
C ASN A 208 -1.98 12.87 3.39
N LYS A 209 -2.02 11.60 2.98
CA LYS A 209 -2.75 11.16 1.78
C LYS A 209 -4.26 11.03 2.02
N LEU A 210 -4.67 10.99 3.29
CA LEU A 210 -6.08 11.03 3.69
C LEU A 210 -6.49 12.46 4.04
N GLU A 211 -7.67 12.84 3.61
CA GLU A 211 -8.29 14.11 4.01
C GLU A 211 -8.68 14.09 5.48
N ALA A 212 -8.71 15.27 6.12
CA ALA A 212 -9.17 15.40 7.48
C ALA A 212 -10.63 14.93 7.61
N GLY A 213 -10.92 14.17 8.65
CA GLY A 213 -12.23 13.54 8.87
C GLY A 213 -12.41 12.20 8.14
N THR A 214 -11.40 11.73 7.38
CA THR A 214 -11.41 10.41 6.75
C THR A 214 -10.30 9.56 7.33
N ALA A 215 -10.62 8.32 7.70
CA ALA A 215 -9.66 7.33 8.15
C ALA A 215 -10.01 5.94 7.61
N ILE A 216 -9.05 5.04 7.65
CA ILE A 216 -9.22 3.65 7.23
C ILE A 216 -8.69 2.77 8.34
N LEU A 217 -9.54 1.89 8.85
CA LEU A 217 -9.17 0.83 9.78
C LEU A 217 -9.07 -0.47 9.00
N ALA A 218 -7.92 -1.13 9.03
CA ALA A 218 -7.71 -2.36 8.29
C ALA A 218 -6.98 -3.42 9.13
N LYS A 219 -7.37 -4.69 8.94
CA LYS A 219 -6.72 -5.87 9.48
C LYS A 219 -5.71 -6.42 8.49
N LYS A 220 -4.69 -7.13 8.99
CA LYS A 220 -3.71 -7.78 8.14
C LYS A 220 -4.39 -8.74 7.15
N GLY A 221 -3.89 -8.75 5.89
CA GLY A 221 -4.47 -9.55 4.81
C GLY A 221 -5.66 -8.90 4.10
N ALA A 222 -6.09 -7.69 4.48
CA ALA A 222 -7.15 -6.97 3.77
C ALA A 222 -6.76 -6.66 2.32
N VAL A 223 -5.50 -6.24 2.09
CA VAL A 223 -4.98 -5.88 0.77
C VAL A 223 -3.80 -6.74 0.39
N LYS A 224 -3.79 -7.21 -0.85
CA LYS A 224 -2.65 -7.88 -1.48
C LYS A 224 -2.06 -7.02 -2.59
N LEU A 225 -0.72 -7.03 -2.65
CA LEU A 225 0.07 -6.45 -3.71
C LEU A 225 0.60 -7.57 -4.60
N ILE A 226 -0.02 -7.79 -5.76
CA ILE A 226 0.39 -8.83 -6.69
C ILE A 226 1.51 -8.28 -7.54
N LEU A 227 2.68 -8.89 -7.44
CA LEU A 227 3.89 -8.50 -8.15
C LEU A 227 4.16 -9.44 -9.31
N LYS A 228 4.23 -8.88 -10.53
CA LYS A 228 4.62 -9.64 -11.71
C LYS A 228 6.08 -9.42 -12.08
N ARG A 229 6.52 -8.17 -12.07
CA ARG A 229 7.90 -7.77 -12.28
C ARG A 229 8.24 -6.66 -11.32
N ASP A 230 9.29 -6.89 -10.58
CA ASP A 230 9.79 -5.88 -9.67
C ASP A 230 10.47 -4.75 -10.45
N PHE A 231 11.01 -3.83 -9.73
CA PHE A 231 11.62 -2.65 -10.25
C PHE A 231 12.70 -2.99 -11.30
N PHE A 232 12.56 -2.43 -12.49
CA PHE A 232 13.53 -2.55 -13.57
C PHE A 232 14.00 -1.18 -14.02
N LEU A 233 15.30 -1.05 -14.26
CA LEU A 233 15.94 0.19 -14.67
C LEU A 233 16.69 -0.02 -15.97
N GLU A 234 16.49 0.88 -16.92
CA GLU A 234 17.15 0.89 -18.20
C GLU A 234 17.75 2.27 -18.49
N VAL A 235 18.99 2.28 -18.98
CA VAL A 235 19.67 3.51 -19.40
C VAL A 235 19.79 3.48 -20.90
N ALA A 236 19.29 4.52 -21.55
CA ALA A 236 19.41 4.70 -22.99
C ALA A 236 20.24 5.97 -23.29
N ARG A 237 21.25 5.81 -24.13
CA ARG A 237 22.10 6.90 -24.58
C ARG A 237 21.75 7.29 -26.01
N ASP A 238 21.39 8.54 -26.22
CA ASP A 238 21.24 9.12 -27.55
C ASP A 238 22.49 9.96 -27.87
N ALA A 239 23.27 9.44 -28.81
CA ALA A 239 24.50 10.09 -29.25
C ALA A 239 24.24 11.32 -30.12
N SER A 240 23.08 11.38 -30.79
CA SER A 240 22.74 12.48 -31.70
C SER A 240 22.39 13.76 -30.95
N THR A 241 21.68 13.64 -29.84
CA THR A 241 21.25 14.75 -28.97
C THR A 241 22.15 14.92 -27.75
N LYS A 242 23.19 14.08 -27.58
CA LYS A 242 24.06 14.08 -26.40
C LYS A 242 23.29 13.99 -25.08
N THR A 243 22.24 13.17 -25.07
CA THR A 243 21.39 12.96 -23.89
C THR A 243 21.50 11.54 -23.38
N THR A 244 21.39 11.39 -22.06
CA THR A 244 21.24 10.09 -21.39
C THR A 244 19.86 10.03 -20.72
N ALA A 245 19.05 9.06 -21.13
CA ALA A 245 17.73 8.83 -20.58
C ALA A 245 17.75 7.64 -19.61
N LEU A 246 17.08 7.82 -18.48
CA LEU A 246 16.88 6.81 -17.46
C LEU A 246 15.40 6.42 -17.46
N TYR A 247 15.09 5.16 -17.68
CA TYR A 247 13.75 4.60 -17.67
C TYR A 247 13.62 3.60 -16.53
N SER A 248 12.51 3.70 -15.81
CA SER A 248 12.21 2.73 -14.77
C SER A 248 10.79 2.24 -14.91
N ASP A 249 10.57 0.95 -14.70
CA ASP A 249 9.24 0.36 -14.73
C ASP A 249 9.04 -0.70 -13.64
N LYS A 250 7.78 -0.93 -13.28
CA LYS A 250 7.32 -1.97 -12.36
C LYS A 250 5.95 -2.46 -12.80
N HIS A 251 5.70 -3.77 -12.68
CA HIS A 251 4.42 -4.38 -13.04
C HIS A 251 3.80 -5.00 -11.82
N TYR A 252 2.68 -4.46 -11.38
CA TYR A 252 1.95 -4.91 -10.20
C TYR A 252 0.48 -4.49 -10.25
N VAL A 253 -0.28 -4.97 -9.29
CA VAL A 253 -1.61 -4.44 -8.94
C VAL A 253 -1.80 -4.51 -7.42
N ALA A 254 -2.38 -3.46 -6.84
CA ALA A 254 -2.92 -3.46 -5.50
C ALA A 254 -4.39 -3.87 -5.56
N TYR A 255 -4.78 -4.81 -4.73
CA TYR A 255 -6.12 -5.40 -4.75
C TYR A 255 -6.66 -5.62 -3.35
N LEU A 256 -7.91 -5.19 -3.10
CA LEU A 256 -8.61 -5.47 -1.86
C LEU A 256 -9.05 -6.94 -1.88
N TYR A 257 -8.29 -7.78 -1.18
CA TYR A 257 -8.49 -9.23 -1.16
C TYR A 257 -9.70 -9.60 -0.30
N ASP A 258 -9.76 -9.05 0.91
CA ASP A 258 -10.84 -9.31 1.85
C ASP A 258 -11.55 -8.00 2.24
N GLU A 259 -12.78 -7.85 1.74
CA GLU A 259 -13.60 -6.67 1.99
C GLU A 259 -14.11 -6.60 3.44
N SER A 260 -14.17 -7.72 4.15
CA SER A 260 -14.58 -7.77 5.56
C SER A 260 -13.51 -7.23 6.52
N LYS A 261 -12.24 -7.17 6.05
CA LYS A 261 -11.07 -6.76 6.85
C LYS A 261 -10.70 -5.28 6.69
N ALA A 262 -11.52 -4.47 6.04
CA ALA A 262 -11.27 -3.04 5.89
C ALA A 262 -12.55 -2.23 6.11
N VAL A 263 -12.47 -1.21 6.98
CA VAL A 263 -13.54 -0.27 7.29
C VAL A 263 -13.09 1.13 6.94
N LYS A 264 -13.88 1.84 6.15
CA LYS A 264 -13.72 3.25 5.85
C LYS A 264 -14.51 4.07 6.85
N ILE A 265 -13.85 5.02 7.50
CA ILE A 265 -14.46 5.95 8.45
C ILE A 265 -14.53 7.31 7.77
N THR A 266 -15.71 7.90 7.73
CA THR A 266 -15.91 9.24 7.20
C THR A 266 -16.66 10.06 8.25
N LYS A 267 -16.23 11.29 8.45
CA LYS A 267 -17.01 12.20 9.28
C LYS A 267 -18.35 12.45 8.59
N GLY A 268 -19.42 11.99 9.18
CA GLY A 268 -20.77 12.33 8.71
C GLY A 268 -20.88 13.86 8.57
N SER A 269 -21.35 14.33 7.43
CA SER A 269 -21.79 15.72 7.31
C SER A 269 -22.95 15.87 8.30
N GLY A 270 -22.62 16.26 9.55
CA GLY A 270 -23.66 16.64 10.51
C GLY A 270 -24.49 17.72 9.87
N SER A 271 -25.77 17.43 9.63
CA SER A 271 -26.79 18.45 9.48
C SER A 271 -26.55 19.46 10.60
N LEU A 272 -26.20 20.66 10.25
CA LEU A 272 -26.34 21.81 11.15
C LEU A 272 -27.82 21.87 11.51
N GLU A 273 -28.21 21.20 12.60
CA GLU A 273 -29.42 21.57 13.30
C GLU A 273 -29.16 22.94 13.90
N MET A 274 -29.82 23.93 13.29
CA MET A 274 -29.99 25.26 13.82
C MET A 274 -30.88 25.22 15.06
#